data_55c58a443d76fda6c4bb573f5dec90a6
#
_entry.id   55c58a443d76fda6c4bb573f5dec90a6
#
_cell.length_a   1.000
_cell.length_b   1.000
_cell.length_c   1.000
_cell.angle_alpha   90.00
_cell.angle_beta   90.00
_cell.angle_gamma   90.00
#
_symmetry.space_group_name_H-M   'P 1'
#
loop_
_entity.id
_entity.type
_entity.pdbx_description
1 polymer ?
#
loop_
_entity_poly.entity_id
_entity_poly.type
_entity_poly.pdbx_seq_one_letter_code
_entity_poly.pdbx_strand_id
1 'polypeptide(L)'
;MSTMMTVERPSPLLRLVVLGAGLVIIAAGMKASASVVNLVLLSLLLAATLSPVPVMLTKRGMGRGAAIGLTVLLSILGGAALVFVLARSVSRLSENLPVYQASLSGLVDGVTQKLAARGIEVNQALKPNPARIMGVVGGLAGAALNLVGVALFALVLIALFLIELPLFKSDVSRPGSLRSRLDSAMLLVRRFVGLNGLFGAVIAVVDLVIMWSVGTDAAVLWAVIAFLFAFVPFGFILSAIPPFIVTLLEYGVGRAFLMFGLFFVVNFIGDNVVKPKLMGSGLGLSPLVIVLALLGWGVVLGPMGALLAIPLTLTVKELLPIFIGERESPPVQAADVPVGVASMSASRSDPRSMYVDR
;
A
#
# COMPACT_ATOMS: atom_id res chain seq x y z
N MET A 1 -29.63 31.08 45.89
CA MET A 1 -28.25 30.57 46.11
C MET A 1 -28.00 29.51 45.01
N SER A 2 -27.40 29.93 43.91
CA SER A 2 -27.13 29.05 42.78
C SER A 2 -25.71 28.54 42.94
N THR A 3 -25.56 27.26 43.31
CA THR A 3 -24.27 26.60 43.42
C THR A 3 -23.77 26.34 42.00
N MET A 4 -22.88 27.21 41.50
CA MET A 4 -22.11 26.93 40.27
C MET A 4 -21.24 25.72 40.58
N MET A 5 -21.61 24.55 40.03
CA MET A 5 -20.72 23.41 39.95
C MET A 5 -19.52 23.81 39.07
N THR A 6 -18.40 24.08 39.69
CA THR A 6 -17.12 24.19 39.00
C THR A 6 -16.77 22.81 38.46
N VAL A 7 -16.94 22.60 37.14
CA VAL A 7 -16.46 21.41 36.47
C VAL A 7 -14.92 21.47 36.51
N GLU A 8 -14.34 20.79 37.52
CA GLU A 8 -12.88 20.63 37.60
C GLU A 8 -12.35 20.01 36.29
N ARG A 9 -11.42 20.69 35.66
CA ARG A 9 -10.77 20.16 34.48
C ARG A 9 -10.04 18.89 34.88
N PRO A 10 -10.33 17.73 34.22
CA PRO A 10 -9.68 16.47 34.56
C PRO A 10 -8.16 16.61 34.47
N SER A 11 -7.45 15.99 35.44
CA SER A 11 -6.00 16.01 35.50
C SER A 11 -5.39 15.50 34.19
N PRO A 12 -4.20 15.99 33.77
CA PRO A 12 -3.57 15.57 32.53
C PRO A 12 -3.33 14.05 32.50
N LEU A 13 -3.06 13.43 33.65
CA LEU A 13 -2.94 11.97 33.78
C LEU A 13 -4.27 11.26 33.48
N LEU A 14 -5.39 11.74 34.02
CA LEU A 14 -6.70 11.16 33.75
C LEU A 14 -7.09 11.27 32.28
N ARG A 15 -6.78 12.39 31.61
CA ARG A 15 -6.99 12.54 30.15
C ARG A 15 -6.17 11.53 29.37
N LEU A 16 -4.91 11.34 29.73
CA LEU A 16 -4.02 10.39 29.04
C LEU A 16 -4.50 8.95 29.22
N VAL A 17 -4.95 8.58 30.42
CA VAL A 17 -5.52 7.25 30.69
C VAL A 17 -6.82 7.03 29.91
N VAL A 18 -7.73 8.00 29.90
CA VAL A 18 -9.01 7.90 29.16
C VAL A 18 -8.77 7.82 27.66
N LEU A 19 -7.85 8.62 27.10
CA LEU A 19 -7.48 8.55 25.70
C LEU A 19 -6.83 7.20 25.35
N GLY A 20 -5.92 6.71 26.21
CA GLY A 20 -5.31 5.41 26.03
C GLY A 20 -6.32 4.26 26.08
N ALA A 21 -7.21 4.27 27.07
CA ALA A 21 -8.29 3.27 27.18
C ALA A 21 -9.23 3.33 25.97
N GLY A 22 -9.62 4.52 25.53
CA GLY A 22 -10.43 4.70 24.32
C GLY A 22 -9.76 4.14 23.08
N LEU A 23 -8.47 4.38 22.90
CA LEU A 23 -7.68 3.86 21.77
C LEU A 23 -7.63 2.32 21.80
N VAL A 24 -7.43 1.73 22.99
CA VAL A 24 -7.42 0.26 23.14
C VAL A 24 -8.79 -0.33 22.81
N ILE A 25 -9.88 0.29 23.29
CA ILE A 25 -11.25 -0.17 22.99
C ILE A 25 -11.55 -0.08 21.51
N ILE A 26 -11.19 1.03 20.84
CA ILE A 26 -11.35 1.19 19.40
C ILE A 26 -10.54 0.15 18.64
N ALA A 27 -9.28 -0.06 19.00
CA ALA A 27 -8.42 -1.06 18.38
C ALA A 27 -8.96 -2.49 18.56
N ALA A 28 -9.48 -2.82 19.75
CA ALA A 28 -10.12 -4.11 20.02
C ALA A 28 -11.40 -4.29 19.19
N GLY A 29 -12.24 -3.26 19.10
CA GLY A 29 -13.43 -3.26 18.26
C GLY A 29 -13.10 -3.43 16.76
N MET A 30 -12.11 -2.71 16.26
CA MET A 30 -11.60 -2.85 14.90
C MET A 30 -11.07 -4.26 14.64
N LYS A 31 -10.32 -4.83 15.58
CA LYS A 31 -9.81 -6.20 15.49
C LYS A 31 -10.94 -7.24 15.47
N ALA A 32 -11.93 -7.10 16.31
CA ALA A 32 -13.11 -7.97 16.34
C ALA A 32 -13.92 -7.93 15.05
N SER A 33 -13.95 -6.77 14.37
CA SER A 33 -14.69 -6.53 13.12
C SER A 33 -13.75 -6.42 11.92
N ALA A 34 -12.52 -6.97 11.98
CA ALA A 34 -11.47 -6.72 11.00
C ALA A 34 -11.88 -7.08 9.56
N SER A 35 -12.67 -8.13 9.37
CA SER A 35 -13.17 -8.53 8.03
C SER A 35 -14.00 -7.44 7.37
N VAL A 36 -14.93 -6.83 8.11
CA VAL A 36 -15.79 -5.75 7.60
C VAL A 36 -15.00 -4.44 7.48
N VAL A 37 -14.22 -4.10 8.50
CA VAL A 37 -13.39 -2.88 8.51
C VAL A 37 -12.40 -2.86 7.35
N ASN A 38 -11.71 -3.98 7.10
CA ASN A 38 -10.77 -4.11 5.99
C ASN A 38 -11.46 -3.93 4.64
N LEU A 39 -12.63 -4.56 4.46
CA LEU A 39 -13.39 -4.46 3.22
C LEU A 39 -13.81 -3.00 2.95
N VAL A 40 -14.36 -2.32 3.95
CA VAL A 40 -14.79 -0.92 3.84
C VAL A 40 -13.61 0.01 3.57
N LEU A 41 -12.52 -0.12 4.35
CA LEU A 41 -11.33 0.73 4.20
C LEU A 41 -10.66 0.54 2.83
N LEU A 42 -10.51 -0.71 2.38
CA LEU A 42 -9.94 -1.00 1.07
C LEU A 42 -10.81 -0.42 -0.04
N SER A 43 -12.12 -0.63 0.03
CA SER A 43 -13.07 -0.13 -0.97
C SER A 43 -13.10 1.39 -1.01
N LEU A 44 -13.08 2.06 0.15
CA LEU A 44 -13.01 3.52 0.24
C LEU A 44 -11.71 4.05 -0.34
N LEU A 45 -10.58 3.41 -0.05
CA LEU A 45 -9.27 3.77 -0.57
C LEU A 45 -9.21 3.67 -2.09
N LEU A 46 -9.71 2.56 -2.65
CA LEU A 46 -9.75 2.34 -4.09
C LEU A 46 -10.73 3.30 -4.77
N ALA A 47 -11.90 3.53 -4.20
CA ALA A 47 -12.86 4.51 -4.71
C ALA A 47 -12.28 5.93 -4.69
N ALA A 48 -11.60 6.31 -3.60
CA ALA A 48 -10.91 7.59 -3.50
C ALA A 48 -9.85 7.75 -4.59
N THR A 49 -9.10 6.69 -4.88
CA THR A 49 -8.05 6.67 -5.91
C THR A 49 -8.64 6.74 -7.32
N LEU A 50 -9.76 6.05 -7.57
CA LEU A 50 -10.45 6.06 -8.86
C LEU A 50 -11.29 7.33 -9.10
N SER A 51 -11.60 8.09 -8.06
CA SER A 51 -12.47 9.28 -8.15
C SER A 51 -12.01 10.39 -9.12
N PRO A 52 -10.72 10.55 -9.51
CA PRO A 52 -10.33 11.47 -10.57
C PRO A 52 -10.81 11.05 -11.96
N VAL A 53 -11.06 9.75 -12.19
CA VAL A 53 -11.43 9.23 -13.51
C VAL A 53 -12.76 9.81 -14.02
N PRO A 54 -13.86 9.79 -13.25
CA PRO A 54 -15.10 10.45 -13.67
C PRO A 54 -14.91 11.95 -13.93
N VAL A 55 -14.06 12.63 -13.14
CA VAL A 55 -13.76 14.06 -13.33
C VAL A 55 -13.02 14.31 -14.64
N MET A 56 -12.08 13.44 -15.01
CA MET A 56 -11.38 13.53 -16.29
C MET A 56 -12.33 13.29 -17.49
N LEU A 57 -13.24 12.34 -17.37
CA LEU A 57 -14.22 12.03 -18.39
C LEU A 57 -15.22 13.18 -18.59
N THR A 58 -15.67 13.81 -17.50
CA THR A 58 -16.56 14.97 -17.59
C THR A 58 -15.87 16.18 -18.21
N LYS A 59 -14.57 16.40 -17.94
CA LYS A 59 -13.78 17.45 -18.60
C LYS A 59 -13.63 17.21 -20.12
N ARG A 60 -13.79 15.97 -20.59
CA ARG A 60 -13.77 15.62 -22.01
C ARG A 60 -15.17 15.71 -22.68
N GLY A 61 -16.16 16.29 -22.00
CA GLY A 61 -17.50 16.50 -22.53
C GLY A 61 -18.52 15.39 -22.22
N MET A 62 -18.14 14.37 -21.44
CA MET A 62 -19.06 13.33 -21.02
C MET A 62 -20.00 13.81 -19.92
N GLY A 63 -21.29 13.51 -19.99
CA GLY A 63 -22.22 13.80 -18.91
C GLY A 63 -21.83 13.11 -17.60
N ARG A 64 -22.02 13.78 -16.46
CA ARG A 64 -21.57 13.30 -15.14
C ARG A 64 -22.04 11.87 -14.81
N GLY A 65 -23.31 11.54 -15.08
CA GLY A 65 -23.86 10.20 -14.86
C GLY A 65 -23.18 9.14 -15.71
N ALA A 66 -22.96 9.45 -17.01
CA ALA A 66 -22.26 8.55 -17.93
C ALA A 66 -20.80 8.34 -17.55
N ALA A 67 -20.10 9.39 -17.09
CA ALA A 67 -18.72 9.31 -16.63
C ALA A 67 -18.57 8.42 -15.39
N ILE A 68 -19.47 8.55 -14.41
CA ILE A 68 -19.50 7.68 -13.23
C ILE A 68 -19.84 6.25 -13.65
N GLY A 69 -20.92 6.06 -14.44
CA GLY A 69 -21.35 4.75 -14.91
C GLY A 69 -20.26 4.02 -15.68
N LEU A 70 -19.54 4.70 -16.58
CA LEU A 70 -18.41 4.13 -17.30
C LEU A 70 -17.25 3.75 -16.37
N THR A 71 -16.94 4.59 -15.39
CA THR A 71 -15.87 4.28 -14.41
C THR A 71 -16.23 3.06 -13.58
N VAL A 72 -17.47 2.98 -13.11
CA VAL A 72 -17.99 1.81 -12.38
C VAL A 72 -17.94 0.55 -13.25
N LEU A 73 -18.43 0.63 -14.48
CA LEU A 73 -18.42 -0.48 -15.42
C LEU A 73 -16.99 -0.98 -15.68
N LEU A 74 -16.05 -0.07 -15.98
CA LEU A 74 -14.65 -0.43 -16.19
C LEU A 74 -14.00 -1.03 -14.94
N SER A 75 -14.34 -0.53 -13.75
CA SER A 75 -13.86 -1.09 -12.49
C SER A 75 -14.38 -2.51 -12.26
N ILE A 76 -15.66 -2.75 -12.55
CA ILE A 76 -16.28 -4.08 -12.44
C ILE A 76 -15.67 -5.05 -13.46
N LEU A 77 -15.57 -4.64 -14.73
CA LEU A 77 -14.99 -5.49 -15.78
C LEU A 77 -13.53 -5.80 -15.53
N GLY A 78 -12.73 -4.79 -15.16
CA GLY A 78 -11.31 -4.97 -14.82
C GLY A 78 -11.12 -5.86 -13.59
N GLY A 79 -11.92 -5.64 -12.55
CA GLY A 79 -11.90 -6.47 -11.35
C GLY A 79 -12.35 -7.90 -11.62
N ALA A 80 -13.42 -8.11 -12.39
CA ALA A 80 -13.89 -9.44 -12.76
C ALA A 80 -12.86 -10.20 -13.63
N ALA A 81 -12.20 -9.50 -14.57
CA ALA A 81 -11.11 -10.06 -15.37
C ALA A 81 -9.94 -10.49 -14.49
N LEU A 82 -9.54 -9.63 -13.53
CA LEU A 82 -8.48 -9.94 -12.58
C LEU A 82 -8.83 -11.17 -11.73
N VAL A 83 -10.06 -11.21 -11.20
CA VAL A 83 -10.57 -12.35 -10.42
C VAL A 83 -10.55 -13.64 -11.24
N PHE A 84 -10.99 -13.59 -12.50
CA PHE A 84 -10.98 -14.74 -13.39
C PHE A 84 -9.55 -15.25 -13.63
N VAL A 85 -8.61 -14.36 -13.93
CA VAL A 85 -7.20 -14.72 -14.16
C VAL A 85 -6.55 -15.30 -12.89
N LEU A 86 -6.84 -14.71 -11.73
CA LEU A 86 -6.34 -15.24 -10.44
C LEU A 86 -6.91 -16.63 -10.14
N ALA A 87 -8.21 -16.83 -10.31
CA ALA A 87 -8.85 -18.13 -10.11
C ALA A 87 -8.22 -19.20 -11.00
N ARG A 88 -7.98 -18.89 -12.29
CA ARG A 88 -7.27 -19.78 -13.21
C ARG A 88 -5.84 -20.09 -12.77
N SER A 89 -5.11 -19.08 -12.30
CA SER A 89 -3.74 -19.26 -11.82
C SER A 89 -3.68 -20.14 -10.57
N VAL A 90 -4.63 -19.97 -9.65
CA VAL A 90 -4.73 -20.82 -8.44
C VAL A 90 -5.12 -22.24 -8.79
N SER A 91 -6.05 -22.44 -9.73
CA SER A 91 -6.43 -23.81 -10.18
C SER A 91 -5.20 -24.55 -10.74
N ARG A 92 -4.45 -23.92 -11.64
CA ARG A 92 -3.20 -24.52 -12.17
C ARG A 92 -2.18 -24.85 -11.09
N LEU A 93 -1.96 -23.95 -10.15
CA LEU A 93 -1.04 -24.19 -9.03
C LEU A 93 -1.50 -25.38 -8.19
N SER A 94 -2.82 -25.52 -7.94
CA SER A 94 -3.39 -26.64 -7.20
C SER A 94 -3.26 -27.96 -7.95
N GLU A 95 -3.43 -27.97 -9.27
CA GLU A 95 -3.26 -29.16 -10.11
C GLU A 95 -1.81 -29.66 -10.10
N ASN A 96 -0.83 -28.74 -10.04
CA ASN A 96 0.59 -29.07 -10.03
C ASN A 96 1.16 -29.39 -8.62
N LEU A 97 0.38 -29.23 -7.55
CA LEU A 97 0.82 -29.52 -6.18
C LEU A 97 1.46 -30.91 -5.99
N PRO A 98 0.91 -32.02 -6.57
CA PRO A 98 1.54 -33.35 -6.44
C PRO A 98 2.94 -33.42 -7.08
N VAL A 99 3.12 -32.74 -8.23
CA VAL A 99 4.41 -32.65 -8.94
C VAL A 99 5.43 -31.90 -8.07
N TYR A 100 5.00 -30.78 -7.46
CA TYR A 100 5.87 -30.01 -6.55
C TYR A 100 6.27 -30.80 -5.31
N GLN A 101 5.36 -31.61 -4.75
CA GLN A 101 5.67 -32.49 -3.63
C GLN A 101 6.73 -33.52 -3.99
N ALA A 102 6.61 -34.16 -5.16
CA ALA A 102 7.57 -35.15 -5.63
C ALA A 102 8.95 -34.50 -5.88
N SER A 103 9.00 -33.35 -6.56
CA SER A 103 10.22 -32.59 -6.82
C SER A 103 10.91 -32.16 -5.51
N LEU A 104 10.15 -31.68 -4.55
CA LEU A 104 10.68 -31.26 -3.25
C LEU A 104 11.26 -32.44 -2.48
N SER A 105 10.57 -33.58 -2.45
CA SER A 105 11.07 -34.81 -1.83
C SER A 105 12.39 -35.23 -2.46
N GLY A 106 12.48 -35.25 -3.78
CA GLY A 106 13.71 -35.60 -4.51
C GLY A 106 14.87 -34.64 -4.21
N LEU A 107 14.59 -33.32 -4.10
CA LEU A 107 15.63 -32.33 -3.74
C LEU A 107 16.13 -32.54 -2.31
N VAL A 108 15.23 -32.78 -1.35
CA VAL A 108 15.57 -33.05 0.06
C VAL A 108 16.40 -34.31 0.19
N ASP A 109 16.00 -35.38 -0.49
CA ASP A 109 16.70 -36.68 -0.47
C ASP A 109 18.09 -36.54 -1.13
N GLY A 110 18.19 -35.86 -2.26
CA GLY A 110 19.47 -35.60 -2.93
C GLY A 110 20.44 -34.78 -2.10
N VAL A 111 19.96 -33.73 -1.39
CA VAL A 111 20.79 -32.95 -0.47
C VAL A 111 21.21 -33.78 0.73
N THR A 112 20.29 -34.53 1.32
CA THR A 112 20.57 -35.40 2.47
C THR A 112 21.62 -36.45 2.13
N GLN A 113 21.51 -37.10 0.98
CA GLN A 113 22.46 -38.09 0.50
C GLN A 113 23.86 -37.50 0.26
N LYS A 114 23.95 -36.29 -0.34
CA LYS A 114 25.22 -35.60 -0.53
C LYS A 114 25.90 -35.19 0.78
N LEU A 115 25.12 -34.81 1.80
CA LEU A 115 25.63 -34.46 3.13
C LEU A 115 26.10 -35.73 3.87
N ALA A 116 25.32 -36.81 3.80
CA ALA A 116 25.70 -38.10 4.36
C ALA A 116 26.99 -38.67 3.74
N ALA A 117 27.18 -38.51 2.43
CA ALA A 117 28.43 -38.88 1.72
C ALA A 117 29.66 -38.11 2.20
N ARG A 118 29.46 -36.92 2.84
CA ARG A 118 30.52 -36.11 3.46
C ARG A 118 30.65 -36.33 4.97
N GLY A 119 29.99 -37.37 5.51
CA GLY A 119 30.02 -37.66 6.96
C GLY A 119 29.15 -36.74 7.83
N ILE A 120 28.28 -35.94 7.22
CA ILE A 120 27.37 -35.06 7.93
C ILE A 120 26.02 -35.78 8.05
N GLU A 121 25.73 -36.31 9.24
CA GLU A 121 24.42 -36.88 9.53
C GLU A 121 23.40 -35.76 9.75
N VAL A 122 22.45 -35.62 8.83
CA VAL A 122 21.35 -34.68 8.97
C VAL A 122 20.31 -35.30 9.92
N ASN A 123 20.21 -34.74 11.13
CA ASN A 123 19.19 -35.13 12.09
C ASN A 123 17.80 -35.05 11.41
N GLN A 124 16.99 -36.11 11.58
CA GLN A 124 15.64 -36.17 10.98
C GLN A 124 14.76 -34.99 11.37
N ALA A 125 14.99 -34.39 12.53
CA ALA A 125 14.29 -33.20 12.99
C ALA A 125 14.63 -31.93 12.17
N LEU A 126 15.80 -31.88 11.49
CA LEU A 126 16.24 -30.77 10.65
C LEU A 126 15.91 -30.99 9.17
N LYS A 127 15.37 -32.16 8.79
CA LYS A 127 14.94 -32.40 7.41
C LYS A 127 13.77 -31.45 7.10
N PRO A 128 13.85 -30.66 6.02
CA PRO A 128 12.72 -29.87 5.56
C PRO A 128 11.51 -30.80 5.35
N ASN A 129 10.42 -30.50 6.02
CA ASN A 129 9.20 -31.28 5.86
C ASN A 129 8.46 -30.82 4.59
N PRO A 130 8.40 -31.65 3.53
CA PRO A 130 7.73 -31.29 2.29
C PRO A 130 6.27 -30.86 2.49
N ALA A 131 5.56 -31.52 3.41
CA ALA A 131 4.17 -31.20 3.71
C ALA A 131 4.02 -29.79 4.32
N ARG A 132 4.97 -29.33 5.13
CA ARG A 132 4.94 -27.96 5.68
C ARG A 132 5.18 -26.91 4.59
N ILE A 133 6.15 -27.14 3.69
CA ILE A 133 6.44 -26.22 2.59
C ILE A 133 5.25 -26.17 1.64
N MET A 134 4.67 -27.31 1.29
CA MET A 134 3.45 -27.37 0.49
C MET A 134 2.24 -26.75 1.20
N GLY A 135 2.17 -26.86 2.53
CA GLY A 135 1.16 -26.17 3.33
C GLY A 135 1.23 -24.65 3.20
N VAL A 136 2.45 -24.08 3.08
CA VAL A 136 2.64 -22.64 2.80
C VAL A 136 2.15 -22.29 1.40
N VAL A 137 2.52 -23.04 0.37
CA VAL A 137 2.09 -22.81 -1.01
C VAL A 137 0.56 -22.95 -1.14
N GLY A 138 -0.01 -24.00 -0.58
CA GLY A 138 -1.46 -24.21 -0.54
C GLY A 138 -2.20 -23.15 0.28
N GLY A 139 -1.61 -22.69 1.39
CA GLY A 139 -2.14 -21.59 2.19
C GLY A 139 -2.16 -20.26 1.43
N LEU A 140 -1.13 -19.98 0.63
CA LEU A 140 -1.09 -18.80 -0.23
C LEU A 140 -2.13 -18.89 -1.35
N ALA A 141 -2.32 -20.06 -1.94
CA ALA A 141 -3.37 -20.30 -2.92
C ALA A 141 -4.77 -20.10 -2.31
N GLY A 142 -5.01 -20.65 -1.09
CA GLY A 142 -6.25 -20.41 -0.36
C GLY A 142 -6.48 -18.96 0.02
N ALA A 143 -5.43 -18.24 0.43
CA ALA A 143 -5.49 -16.81 0.70
C ALA A 143 -5.82 -16.01 -0.57
N ALA A 144 -5.26 -16.40 -1.72
CA ALA A 144 -5.59 -15.77 -3.01
C ALA A 144 -7.05 -16.00 -3.41
N LEU A 145 -7.61 -17.19 -3.19
CA LEU A 145 -9.06 -17.46 -3.41
C LEU A 145 -9.94 -16.62 -2.49
N ASN A 146 -9.54 -16.45 -1.23
CA ASN A 146 -10.28 -15.58 -0.30
C ASN A 146 -10.23 -14.11 -0.75
N LEU A 147 -9.09 -13.64 -1.26
CA LEU A 147 -8.96 -12.31 -1.86
C LEU A 147 -9.92 -12.12 -3.04
N VAL A 148 -10.18 -13.16 -3.83
CA VAL A 148 -11.18 -13.13 -4.92
C VAL A 148 -12.58 -12.80 -4.37
N GLY A 149 -13.01 -13.49 -3.31
CA GLY A 149 -14.29 -13.21 -2.66
C GLY A 149 -14.38 -11.78 -2.11
N VAL A 150 -13.33 -11.35 -1.39
CA VAL A 150 -13.22 -9.97 -0.86
C VAL A 150 -13.25 -8.94 -1.98
N ALA A 151 -12.56 -9.21 -3.11
CA ALA A 151 -12.51 -8.30 -4.26
C ALA A 151 -13.90 -8.10 -4.91
N LEU A 152 -14.72 -9.14 -5.00
CA LEU A 152 -16.08 -9.02 -5.53
C LEU A 152 -16.95 -8.09 -4.67
N PHE A 153 -16.92 -8.25 -3.35
CA PHE A 153 -17.61 -7.33 -2.43
C PHE A 153 -17.02 -5.92 -2.49
N ALA A 154 -15.70 -5.81 -2.57
CA ALA A 154 -15.03 -4.52 -2.70
C ALA A 154 -15.47 -3.77 -3.96
N LEU A 155 -15.65 -4.45 -5.10
CA LEU A 155 -16.12 -3.83 -6.34
C LEU A 155 -17.51 -3.19 -6.18
N VAL A 156 -18.42 -3.86 -5.47
CA VAL A 156 -19.75 -3.30 -5.20
C VAL A 156 -19.63 -2.04 -4.33
N LEU A 157 -18.83 -2.09 -3.27
CA LEU A 157 -18.61 -0.92 -2.38
C LEU A 157 -17.88 0.22 -3.10
N ILE A 158 -16.91 -0.09 -3.95
CA ILE A 158 -16.21 0.92 -4.78
C ILE A 158 -17.22 1.64 -5.68
N ALA A 159 -18.13 0.89 -6.31
CA ALA A 159 -19.17 1.46 -7.15
C ALA A 159 -20.08 2.41 -6.35
N LEU A 160 -20.54 1.99 -5.18
CA LEU A 160 -21.34 2.82 -4.29
C LEU A 160 -20.60 4.07 -3.83
N PHE A 161 -19.34 3.94 -3.39
CA PHE A 161 -18.53 5.08 -2.99
C PHE A 161 -18.24 6.05 -4.15
N LEU A 162 -18.03 5.57 -5.36
CA LEU A 162 -17.84 6.44 -6.55
C LEU A 162 -19.10 7.25 -6.88
N ILE A 163 -20.29 6.70 -6.62
CA ILE A 163 -21.55 7.40 -6.80
C ILE A 163 -21.72 8.48 -5.71
N GLU A 164 -21.40 8.17 -4.45
CA GLU A 164 -21.65 9.04 -3.31
C GLU A 164 -20.54 10.05 -3.03
N LEU A 165 -19.26 9.72 -3.27
CA LEU A 165 -18.13 10.60 -2.99
C LEU A 165 -18.25 12.01 -3.57
N PRO A 166 -18.82 12.24 -4.77
CA PRO A 166 -19.05 13.58 -5.30
C PRO A 166 -20.10 14.38 -4.52
N LEU A 167 -21.01 13.73 -3.78
CA LEU A 167 -22.05 14.39 -2.97
C LEU A 167 -21.46 15.08 -1.73
N PHE A 168 -20.27 14.64 -1.30
CA PHE A 168 -19.55 15.26 -0.18
C PHE A 168 -18.76 16.52 -0.57
N LYS A 169 -18.74 16.90 -1.84
CA LYS A 169 -18.18 18.16 -2.31
C LYS A 169 -19.19 19.28 -2.16
N SER A 170 -19.29 19.88 -1.00
CA SER A 170 -19.96 21.14 -0.86
C SER A 170 -19.21 22.05 0.09
N ASP A 171 -19.00 23.23 -0.42
CA ASP A 171 -18.69 24.50 0.22
C ASP A 171 -17.37 24.63 1.00
N VAL A 172 -16.80 25.82 0.88
CA VAL A 172 -15.53 26.26 1.47
C VAL A 172 -15.46 25.88 2.94
N SER A 173 -14.75 24.80 3.23
CA SER A 173 -14.51 24.35 4.60
C SER A 173 -13.67 25.39 5.32
N ARG A 174 -14.09 25.84 6.52
CA ARG A 174 -13.27 26.70 7.36
C ARG A 174 -11.93 26.01 7.63
N PRO A 175 -10.79 26.70 7.49
CA PRO A 175 -9.49 26.16 7.85
C PRO A 175 -9.53 25.56 9.26
N GLY A 176 -8.90 24.39 9.50
CA GLY A 176 -8.86 23.71 10.79
C GLY A 176 -10.14 22.94 11.18
N SER A 177 -11.19 22.99 10.37
CA SER A 177 -12.39 22.17 10.60
C SER A 177 -12.09 20.68 10.37
N LEU A 178 -12.85 19.79 11.03
CA LEU A 178 -12.78 18.34 10.78
C LEU A 178 -12.84 18.01 9.27
N ARG A 179 -13.68 18.73 8.54
CA ARG A 179 -13.87 18.55 7.10
C ARG A 179 -12.63 18.92 6.30
N SER A 180 -12.01 20.08 6.60
CA SER A 180 -10.76 20.52 5.96
C SER A 180 -9.64 19.49 6.16
N ARG A 181 -9.52 18.92 7.36
CA ARG A 181 -8.53 17.89 7.69
C ARG A 181 -8.82 16.55 7.01
N LEU A 182 -10.08 16.16 6.90
CA LEU A 182 -10.50 14.99 6.13
C LEU A 182 -10.16 15.15 4.63
N ASP A 183 -10.38 16.34 4.07
CA ASP A 183 -10.03 16.63 2.68
C ASP A 183 -8.52 16.57 2.47
N SER A 184 -7.73 17.08 3.41
CA SER A 184 -6.26 16.98 3.40
C SER A 184 -5.78 15.53 3.50
N ALA A 185 -6.33 14.78 4.45
CA ALA A 185 -6.03 13.35 4.60
C ALA A 185 -6.37 12.57 3.32
N MET A 186 -7.53 12.82 2.74
CA MET A 186 -7.96 12.18 1.49
C MET A 186 -7.02 12.52 0.32
N LEU A 187 -6.54 13.75 0.23
CA LEU A 187 -5.57 14.17 -0.79
C LEU A 187 -4.24 13.43 -0.65
N LEU A 188 -3.70 13.36 0.58
CA LEU A 188 -2.46 12.64 0.87
C LEU A 188 -2.58 11.15 0.58
N VAL A 189 -3.69 10.54 1.01
CA VAL A 189 -3.99 9.13 0.75
C VAL A 189 -4.10 8.86 -0.75
N ARG A 190 -4.83 9.69 -1.51
CA ARG A 190 -4.92 9.57 -2.98
C ARG A 190 -3.55 9.67 -3.64
N ARG A 191 -2.75 10.65 -3.24
CA ARG A 191 -1.40 10.83 -3.78
C ARG A 191 -0.54 9.60 -3.51
N PHE A 192 -0.56 9.11 -2.27
CA PHE A 192 0.19 7.90 -1.87
C PHE A 192 -0.24 6.68 -2.67
N VAL A 193 -1.56 6.38 -2.68
CA VAL A 193 -2.08 5.18 -3.35
C VAL A 193 -1.92 5.28 -4.86
N GLY A 194 -2.16 6.46 -5.44
CA GLY A 194 -1.99 6.67 -6.87
C GLY A 194 -0.54 6.46 -7.32
N LEU A 195 0.43 7.06 -6.62
CA LEU A 195 1.85 6.91 -6.95
C LEU A 195 2.36 5.49 -6.70
N ASN A 196 2.05 4.89 -5.52
CA ASN A 196 2.44 3.51 -5.24
C ASN A 196 1.73 2.52 -6.15
N GLY A 197 0.45 2.74 -6.46
CA GLY A 197 -0.32 1.89 -7.36
C GLY A 197 0.25 1.91 -8.78
N LEU A 198 0.55 3.10 -9.32
CA LEU A 198 1.17 3.21 -10.64
C LEU A 198 2.56 2.57 -10.67
N PHE A 199 3.40 2.91 -9.69
CA PHE A 199 4.74 2.35 -9.56
C PHE A 199 4.69 0.83 -9.38
N GLY A 200 3.88 0.35 -8.44
CA GLY A 200 3.70 -1.09 -8.20
C GLY A 200 3.16 -1.84 -9.41
N ALA A 201 2.24 -1.23 -10.19
CA ALA A 201 1.73 -1.84 -11.43
C ALA A 201 2.84 -1.99 -12.48
N VAL A 202 3.69 -0.96 -12.66
CA VAL A 202 4.83 -1.03 -13.59
C VAL A 202 5.80 -2.13 -13.17
N ILE A 203 6.17 -2.17 -11.88
CA ILE A 203 7.08 -3.21 -11.35
C ILE A 203 6.45 -4.59 -11.48
N ALA A 204 5.16 -4.76 -11.14
CA ALA A 204 4.47 -6.04 -11.28
C ALA A 204 4.42 -6.55 -12.73
N VAL A 205 4.29 -5.66 -13.71
CA VAL A 205 4.38 -6.03 -15.13
C VAL A 205 5.80 -6.49 -15.49
N VAL A 206 6.83 -5.82 -14.99
CA VAL A 206 8.23 -6.25 -15.20
C VAL A 206 8.49 -7.60 -14.54
N ASP A 207 8.03 -7.78 -13.30
CA ASP A 207 8.13 -9.05 -12.56
C ASP A 207 7.39 -10.19 -13.30
N LEU A 208 6.21 -9.89 -13.85
CA LEU A 208 5.46 -10.83 -14.69
C LEU A 208 6.26 -11.27 -15.92
N VAL A 209 6.90 -10.32 -16.61
CA VAL A 209 7.72 -10.61 -17.79
C VAL A 209 8.94 -11.46 -17.39
N ILE A 210 9.58 -11.16 -16.26
CA ILE A 210 10.69 -11.97 -15.72
C ILE A 210 10.21 -13.40 -15.46
N MET A 211 9.11 -13.58 -14.74
CA MET A 211 8.57 -14.90 -14.40
C MET A 211 8.13 -15.68 -15.63
N TRP A 212 7.52 -15.02 -16.64
CA TRP A 212 7.20 -15.66 -17.91
C TRP A 212 8.41 -16.07 -18.71
N SER A 213 9.48 -15.24 -18.75
CA SER A 213 10.71 -15.56 -19.49
C SER A 213 11.43 -16.77 -18.92
N VAL A 214 11.31 -17.00 -17.61
CA VAL A 214 11.90 -18.15 -16.91
C VAL A 214 10.98 -19.36 -16.95
N GLY A 215 9.67 -19.15 -17.20
CA GLY A 215 8.67 -20.21 -17.30
C GLY A 215 7.92 -20.49 -16.00
N THR A 216 8.09 -19.64 -14.95
CA THR A 216 7.47 -19.83 -13.63
C THR A 216 5.95 -20.00 -13.74
N ASP A 217 5.41 -21.07 -13.16
CA ASP A 217 3.97 -21.31 -13.13
C ASP A 217 3.21 -20.27 -12.30
N ALA A 218 1.96 -20.04 -12.65
CA ALA A 218 1.11 -19.04 -12.01
C ALA A 218 1.71 -17.62 -11.95
N ALA A 219 2.57 -17.23 -12.90
CA ALA A 219 3.30 -15.94 -12.93
C ALA A 219 2.38 -14.73 -12.69
N VAL A 220 1.15 -14.73 -13.23
CA VAL A 220 0.19 -13.64 -13.01
C VAL A 220 -0.24 -13.55 -11.55
N LEU A 221 -0.44 -14.68 -10.88
CA LEU A 221 -0.77 -14.70 -9.45
C LEU A 221 0.34 -14.04 -8.63
N TRP A 222 1.59 -14.41 -8.90
CA TRP A 222 2.74 -13.87 -8.17
C TRP A 222 2.99 -12.40 -8.48
N ALA A 223 2.75 -11.96 -9.72
CA ALA A 223 2.82 -10.55 -10.10
C ALA A 223 1.76 -9.70 -9.37
N VAL A 224 0.54 -10.20 -9.21
CA VAL A 224 -0.50 -9.52 -8.43
C VAL A 224 -0.14 -9.48 -6.94
N ILE A 225 0.42 -10.55 -6.40
CA ILE A 225 0.92 -10.57 -5.02
C ILE A 225 2.07 -9.55 -4.86
N ALA A 226 3.03 -9.50 -5.79
CA ALA A 226 4.10 -8.51 -5.78
C ALA A 226 3.55 -7.07 -5.85
N PHE A 227 2.53 -6.81 -6.69
CA PHE A 227 1.83 -5.53 -6.72
C PHE A 227 1.25 -5.14 -5.36
N LEU A 228 0.60 -6.05 -4.66
CA LEU A 228 0.06 -5.77 -3.32
C LEU A 228 1.18 -5.49 -2.32
N PHE A 229 2.26 -6.26 -2.37
CA PHE A 229 3.41 -6.05 -1.50
C PHE A 229 4.22 -4.78 -1.81
N ALA A 230 4.03 -4.15 -2.99
CA ALA A 230 4.64 -2.86 -3.30
C ALA A 230 4.17 -1.70 -2.38
N PHE A 231 3.03 -1.87 -1.69
CA PHE A 231 2.53 -0.94 -0.68
C PHE A 231 3.22 -1.12 0.68
N VAL A 232 3.90 -2.23 0.90
CA VAL A 232 4.60 -2.57 2.15
C VAL A 232 6.10 -2.35 1.95
N PRO A 233 6.78 -1.56 2.80
CA PRO A 233 8.23 -1.42 2.72
C PRO A 233 8.94 -2.77 2.79
N PHE A 234 9.89 -3.00 1.88
CA PHE A 234 10.60 -4.28 1.71
C PHE A 234 9.68 -5.48 1.40
N GLY A 235 8.43 -5.25 1.07
CA GLY A 235 7.45 -6.30 0.76
C GLY A 235 7.86 -7.17 -0.42
N PHE A 236 8.65 -6.64 -1.36
CA PHE A 236 9.14 -7.38 -2.52
C PHE A 236 9.93 -8.64 -2.13
N ILE A 237 10.66 -8.62 -0.99
CA ILE A 237 11.41 -9.80 -0.50
C ILE A 237 10.44 -10.94 -0.18
N LEU A 238 9.35 -10.62 0.52
CA LEU A 238 8.33 -11.61 0.88
C LEU A 238 7.57 -12.12 -0.33
N SER A 239 7.27 -11.24 -1.30
CA SER A 239 6.57 -11.61 -2.53
C SER A 239 7.40 -12.46 -3.47
N ALA A 240 8.75 -12.39 -3.38
CA ALA A 240 9.66 -13.19 -4.21
C ALA A 240 9.76 -14.66 -3.75
N ILE A 241 9.48 -14.95 -2.47
CA ILE A 241 9.66 -16.29 -1.90
C ILE A 241 8.80 -17.35 -2.60
N PRO A 242 7.47 -17.17 -2.78
CA PRO A 242 6.65 -18.20 -3.40
C PRO A 242 7.03 -18.51 -4.84
N PRO A 243 7.18 -17.52 -5.76
CA PRO A 243 7.59 -17.81 -7.14
C PRO A 243 9.00 -18.39 -7.21
N PHE A 244 9.92 -18.04 -6.29
CA PHE A 244 11.21 -18.68 -6.17
C PHE A 244 11.08 -20.18 -5.88
N ILE A 245 10.24 -20.55 -4.89
CA ILE A 245 10.01 -21.96 -4.53
C ILE A 245 9.41 -22.71 -5.72
N VAL A 246 8.38 -22.15 -6.36
CA VAL A 246 7.73 -22.80 -7.50
C VAL A 246 8.74 -23.00 -8.65
N THR A 247 9.51 -21.97 -9.02
CA THR A 247 10.54 -22.07 -10.07
C THR A 247 11.63 -23.07 -9.71
N LEU A 248 12.00 -23.15 -8.43
CA LEU A 248 12.99 -24.14 -7.94
C LEU A 248 12.49 -25.57 -8.13
N LEU A 249 11.21 -25.82 -7.85
CA LEU A 249 10.61 -27.14 -7.95
C LEU A 249 10.36 -27.56 -9.39
N GLU A 250 10.10 -26.62 -10.29
CA GLU A 250 9.83 -26.88 -11.72
C GLU A 250 11.12 -27.00 -12.55
N TYR A 251 12.04 -26.08 -12.35
CA TYR A 251 13.19 -25.89 -13.25
C TYR A 251 14.55 -26.03 -12.57
N GLY A 252 14.55 -26.27 -11.25
CA GLY A 252 15.77 -26.45 -10.48
C GLY A 252 16.47 -25.14 -10.10
N VAL A 253 17.63 -25.30 -9.43
CA VAL A 253 18.35 -24.25 -8.73
C VAL A 253 18.77 -23.08 -9.64
N GLY A 254 19.28 -23.38 -10.83
CA GLY A 254 19.83 -22.36 -11.73
C GLY A 254 18.78 -21.33 -12.17
N ARG A 255 17.61 -21.80 -12.65
CA ARG A 255 16.54 -20.90 -13.09
C ARG A 255 15.89 -20.18 -11.92
N ALA A 256 15.74 -20.83 -10.76
CA ALA A 256 15.19 -20.19 -9.56
C ALA A 256 16.04 -19.01 -9.11
N PHE A 257 17.36 -19.17 -9.02
CA PHE A 257 18.27 -18.07 -8.65
C PHE A 257 18.36 -17.00 -9.73
N LEU A 258 18.27 -17.34 -11.01
CA LEU A 258 18.19 -16.35 -12.09
C LEU A 258 16.92 -15.49 -11.94
N MET A 259 15.76 -16.13 -11.77
CA MET A 259 14.49 -15.42 -11.56
C MET A 259 14.57 -14.53 -10.32
N PHE A 260 15.01 -15.07 -9.17
CA PHE A 260 15.13 -14.32 -7.93
C PHE A 260 16.09 -13.14 -8.05
N GLY A 261 17.25 -13.33 -8.70
CA GLY A 261 18.22 -12.27 -8.91
C GLY A 261 17.67 -11.12 -9.77
N LEU A 262 17.02 -11.44 -10.89
CA LEU A 262 16.37 -10.44 -11.74
C LEU A 262 15.25 -9.70 -11.00
N PHE A 263 14.39 -10.44 -10.31
CA PHE A 263 13.31 -9.89 -9.48
C PHE A 263 13.86 -8.96 -8.40
N PHE A 264 14.90 -9.41 -7.68
CA PHE A 264 15.54 -8.62 -6.63
C PHE A 264 16.15 -7.33 -7.18
N VAL A 265 16.90 -7.39 -8.28
CA VAL A 265 17.54 -6.22 -8.88
C VAL A 265 16.50 -5.18 -9.31
N VAL A 266 15.45 -5.61 -10.01
CA VAL A 266 14.38 -4.72 -10.49
C VAL A 266 13.66 -4.06 -9.33
N ASN A 267 13.24 -4.83 -8.35
CA ASN A 267 12.53 -4.31 -7.18
C ASN A 267 13.44 -3.44 -6.29
N PHE A 268 14.70 -3.83 -6.09
CA PHE A 268 15.66 -3.05 -5.31
C PHE A 268 15.92 -1.67 -5.96
N ILE A 269 16.17 -1.63 -7.27
CA ILE A 269 16.34 -0.37 -8.01
C ILE A 269 15.03 0.43 -7.95
N GLY A 270 13.91 -0.24 -8.15
CA GLY A 270 12.59 0.36 -8.08
C GLY A 270 12.34 1.08 -6.75
N ASP A 271 12.48 0.37 -5.65
CA ASP A 271 12.18 0.91 -4.32
C ASP A 271 13.20 1.93 -3.81
N ASN A 272 14.51 1.75 -4.15
CA ASN A 272 15.56 2.59 -3.60
C ASN A 272 15.99 3.75 -4.51
N VAL A 273 15.72 3.68 -5.83
CA VAL A 273 16.16 4.71 -6.78
C VAL A 273 14.96 5.39 -7.44
N VAL A 274 14.02 4.62 -7.99
CA VAL A 274 12.93 5.18 -8.80
C VAL A 274 11.84 5.75 -7.93
N LYS A 275 11.39 5.01 -6.93
CA LYS A 275 10.30 5.40 -6.02
C LYS A 275 10.59 6.70 -5.26
N PRO A 276 11.79 6.92 -4.66
CA PRO A 276 12.11 8.19 -4.01
C PRO A 276 12.09 9.38 -4.98
N LYS A 277 12.56 9.19 -6.22
CA LYS A 277 12.54 10.24 -7.25
C LYS A 277 11.13 10.63 -7.68
N LEU A 278 10.20 9.65 -7.73
CA LEU A 278 8.80 9.90 -8.10
C LEU A 278 7.99 10.50 -6.95
N MET A 279 8.26 10.10 -5.71
CA MET A 279 7.50 10.55 -4.53
C MET A 279 7.92 11.92 -4.00
N GLY A 280 9.12 12.43 -4.37
CA GLY A 280 9.63 13.73 -3.92
C GLY A 280 9.90 13.77 -2.42
N SER A 281 9.71 14.96 -1.79
CA SER A 281 9.99 15.22 -0.37
C SER A 281 9.07 14.49 0.62
N GLY A 282 8.78 13.21 0.37
CA GLY A 282 8.21 12.28 1.34
C GLY A 282 6.80 12.59 1.85
N LEU A 283 6.22 11.58 2.50
CA LEU A 283 4.88 11.63 3.12
C LEU A 283 4.90 12.32 4.50
N GLY A 284 6.04 12.88 4.91
CA GLY A 284 6.22 13.46 6.25
C GLY A 284 6.07 12.45 7.39
N LEU A 285 6.35 11.17 7.11
CA LEU A 285 6.43 10.09 8.10
C LEU A 285 7.88 9.65 8.24
N SER A 286 8.38 9.54 9.48
CA SER A 286 9.70 8.97 9.70
C SER A 286 9.70 7.46 9.47
N PRO A 287 10.85 6.84 9.12
CA PRO A 287 10.95 5.40 8.95
C PRO A 287 10.49 4.61 10.18
N LEU A 288 10.76 5.12 11.37
CA LEU A 288 10.30 4.51 12.63
C LEU A 288 8.77 4.48 12.71
N VAL A 289 8.10 5.60 12.37
CA VAL A 289 6.63 5.67 12.35
C VAL A 289 6.05 4.68 11.35
N ILE A 290 6.68 4.51 10.19
CA ILE A 290 6.24 3.55 9.18
C ILE A 290 6.32 2.11 9.72
N VAL A 291 7.43 1.73 10.37
CA VAL A 291 7.59 0.40 10.96
C VAL A 291 6.57 0.17 12.09
N LEU A 292 6.41 1.13 12.98
CA LEU A 292 5.41 1.05 14.07
C LEU A 292 3.99 0.97 13.53
N ALA A 293 3.68 1.71 12.46
CA ALA A 293 2.39 1.64 11.79
C ALA A 293 2.13 0.25 11.18
N LEU A 294 3.12 -0.33 10.49
CA LEU A 294 3.02 -1.67 9.95
C LEU A 294 2.73 -2.71 11.03
N LEU A 295 3.47 -2.66 12.13
CA LEU A 295 3.27 -3.57 13.27
C LEU A 295 1.92 -3.32 13.94
N GLY A 296 1.58 -2.08 14.25
CA GLY A 296 0.34 -1.72 14.93
C GLY A 296 -0.89 -2.09 14.12
N TRP A 297 -0.98 -1.63 12.87
CA TRP A 297 -2.10 -1.95 12.00
C TRP A 297 -2.13 -3.43 11.62
N GLY A 298 -0.96 -4.07 11.49
CA GLY A 298 -0.84 -5.51 11.28
C GLY A 298 -1.42 -6.35 12.42
N VAL A 299 -1.22 -5.93 13.68
CA VAL A 299 -1.80 -6.60 14.87
C VAL A 299 -3.30 -6.38 14.97
N VAL A 300 -3.78 -5.17 14.61
CA VAL A 300 -5.21 -4.81 14.72
C VAL A 300 -6.04 -5.40 13.57
N LEU A 301 -5.60 -5.22 12.34
CA LEU A 301 -6.34 -5.55 11.13
C LEU A 301 -5.76 -6.72 10.33
N GLY A 302 -4.69 -7.36 10.85
CA GLY A 302 -4.01 -8.46 10.14
C GLY A 302 -3.20 -8.00 8.93
N PRO A 303 -2.91 -8.90 7.96
CA PRO A 303 -2.11 -8.57 6.77
C PRO A 303 -2.66 -7.39 5.95
N MET A 304 -3.98 -7.24 5.90
CA MET A 304 -4.64 -6.08 5.26
C MET A 304 -4.34 -4.79 6.00
N GLY A 305 -4.26 -4.83 7.34
CA GLY A 305 -3.84 -3.67 8.14
C GLY A 305 -2.42 -3.23 7.83
N ALA A 306 -1.50 -4.18 7.63
CA ALA A 306 -0.14 -3.86 7.20
C ALA A 306 -0.12 -3.20 5.80
N LEU A 307 -0.92 -3.70 4.85
CA LEU A 307 -1.08 -3.10 3.52
C LEU A 307 -1.62 -1.66 3.59
N LEU A 308 -2.60 -1.43 4.46
CA LEU A 308 -3.26 -0.14 4.64
C LEU A 308 -2.54 0.76 5.66
N ALA A 309 -1.42 0.32 6.27
CA ALA A 309 -0.79 0.98 7.40
C ALA A 309 -0.43 2.45 7.11
N ILE A 310 0.17 2.73 5.96
CA ILE A 310 0.57 4.09 5.60
C ILE A 310 -0.64 4.99 5.34
N PRO A 311 -1.64 4.62 4.51
CA PRO A 311 -2.86 5.40 4.35
C PRO A 311 -3.59 5.69 5.67
N LEU A 312 -3.73 4.68 6.53
CA LEU A 312 -4.39 4.84 7.83
C LEU A 312 -3.61 5.77 8.75
N THR A 313 -2.28 5.63 8.79
CA THR A 313 -1.42 6.49 9.61
C THR A 313 -1.43 7.94 9.12
N LEU A 314 -1.45 8.18 7.81
CA LEU A 314 -1.62 9.52 7.23
C LEU A 314 -2.97 10.12 7.66
N THR A 315 -4.03 9.34 7.61
CA THR A 315 -5.37 9.79 8.05
C THR A 315 -5.38 10.13 9.55
N VAL A 316 -4.80 9.26 10.39
CA VAL A 316 -4.68 9.51 11.83
C VAL A 316 -3.84 10.75 12.10
N LYS A 317 -2.71 10.92 11.42
CA LYS A 317 -1.83 12.10 11.55
C LYS A 317 -2.57 13.41 11.27
N GLU A 318 -3.38 13.45 10.22
CA GLU A 318 -4.17 14.65 9.86
C GLU A 318 -5.31 14.93 10.84
N LEU A 319 -5.88 13.90 11.44
CA LEU A 319 -6.99 14.05 12.39
C LEU A 319 -6.53 14.27 13.84
N LEU A 320 -5.33 13.84 14.19
CA LEU A 320 -4.80 13.88 15.57
C LEU A 320 -4.87 15.27 16.23
N PRO A 321 -4.53 16.39 15.54
CA PRO A 321 -4.59 17.72 16.14
C PRO A 321 -5.98 18.13 16.62
N ILE A 322 -7.05 17.57 16.04
CA ILE A 322 -8.43 17.84 16.51
C ILE A 322 -8.65 17.28 17.92
N PHE A 323 -8.10 16.09 18.19
CA PHE A 323 -8.27 15.41 19.48
C PHE A 323 -7.36 15.99 20.57
N ILE A 324 -6.18 16.52 20.17
CA ILE A 324 -5.22 17.11 21.12
C ILE A 324 -5.55 18.58 21.41
N GLY A 325 -6.44 19.21 20.62
CA GLY A 325 -6.85 20.60 20.82
C GLY A 325 -5.77 21.60 20.43
N GLU A 326 -4.81 21.21 19.60
CA GLU A 326 -3.82 22.13 19.03
C GLU A 326 -4.56 23.13 18.12
N ARG A 327 -4.61 24.39 18.56
CA ARG A 327 -4.97 25.51 17.69
C ARG A 327 -3.89 25.62 16.63
N GLU A 328 -4.28 25.66 15.38
CA GLU A 328 -3.36 25.88 14.26
C GLU A 328 -2.44 27.05 14.58
N SER A 329 -1.12 26.82 14.51
CA SER A 329 -0.19 27.91 14.18
C SER A 329 -0.64 28.41 12.81
N PRO A 330 -0.90 29.72 12.63
CA PRO A 330 -1.29 30.25 11.34
C PRO A 330 -0.28 29.78 10.30
N PRO A 331 -0.72 29.46 9.07
CA PRO A 331 0.18 29.04 8.01
C PRO A 331 1.26 30.10 7.94
N VAL A 332 2.54 29.68 7.94
CA VAL A 332 3.68 30.56 7.72
C VAL A 332 3.36 31.31 6.44
N GLN A 333 2.93 32.56 6.58
CA GLN A 333 2.65 33.42 5.43
C GLN A 333 3.99 33.57 4.74
N ALA A 334 4.00 33.44 3.43
CA ALA A 334 5.15 33.66 2.57
C ALA A 334 5.77 35.09 2.69
N ALA A 335 5.32 35.88 3.66
CA ALA A 335 5.77 37.22 4.01
C ALA A 335 6.96 37.26 4.97
N ASP A 336 7.34 36.13 5.62
CA ASP A 336 8.49 36.09 6.55
C ASP A 336 9.79 35.57 5.90
N VAL A 337 9.88 35.58 4.58
CA VAL A 337 11.18 35.49 3.92
C VAL A 337 11.84 36.88 4.04
N PRO A 338 12.95 37.01 4.78
CA PRO A 338 13.63 38.28 4.89
C PRO A 338 13.98 38.77 3.47
N VAL A 339 13.45 39.93 3.08
CA VAL A 339 13.71 40.64 1.82
C VAL A 339 15.18 41.16 1.80
N GLY A 340 16.13 40.24 2.05
CA GLY A 340 17.56 40.57 2.13
C GLY A 340 18.40 40.08 0.94
N VAL A 341 17.81 39.33 0.01
CA VAL A 341 18.59 38.75 -1.11
C VAL A 341 18.12 39.23 -2.50
N ALA A 342 17.01 39.95 -2.59
CA ALA A 342 16.50 40.45 -3.88
C ALA A 342 17.09 41.82 -4.30
N SER A 343 17.88 42.50 -3.46
CA SER A 343 18.44 43.80 -3.80
C SER A 343 19.87 43.82 -4.34
N MET A 344 20.51 42.64 -4.49
CA MET A 344 21.88 42.56 -5.03
C MET A 344 21.99 42.22 -6.51
N SER A 345 20.89 42.00 -7.22
CA SER A 345 20.94 41.69 -8.66
C SER A 345 20.41 42.79 -9.60
N ALA A 346 19.93 43.93 -9.06
CA ALA A 346 19.40 45.04 -9.86
C ALA A 346 20.35 46.21 -10.03
N SER A 347 21.63 46.08 -9.61
CA SER A 347 22.63 47.18 -9.72
C SER A 347 23.76 46.84 -10.68
N ARG A 348 23.48 46.17 -11.78
CA ARG A 348 24.43 46.09 -12.91
C ARG A 348 23.69 46.04 -14.23
N SER A 349 23.61 47.21 -14.85
CA SER A 349 23.62 47.48 -16.27
C SER A 349 22.68 48.63 -16.66
N ASP A 350 23.11 49.90 -16.43
CA ASP A 350 22.73 51.02 -17.30
C ASP A 350 23.99 51.77 -17.73
N PRO A 351 24.51 51.48 -18.94
CA PRO A 351 25.69 52.22 -19.52
C PRO A 351 25.28 53.44 -20.33
N ARG A 352 24.21 54.16 -20.01
CA ARG A 352 23.74 55.32 -20.80
C ARG A 352 23.53 56.58 -19.97
N SER A 353 24.51 56.95 -19.13
CA SER A 353 24.53 58.28 -18.53
C SER A 353 25.93 58.85 -18.51
N MET A 354 26.59 58.85 -19.68
CA MET A 354 27.85 59.53 -19.85
C MET A 354 27.91 60.15 -21.26
N TYR A 355 27.07 61.19 -21.50
CA TYR A 355 27.28 62.18 -22.55
C TYR A 355 26.17 63.22 -22.43
N VAL A 356 26.37 64.29 -21.65
CA VAL A 356 25.97 65.65 -21.85
C VAL A 356 26.77 66.48 -20.84
N ASP A 357 27.64 67.31 -21.36
CA ASP A 357 28.19 68.64 -21.10
C ASP A 357 29.71 68.66 -21.26
N ARG A 358 30.09 68.93 -22.44
CA ARG A 358 30.75 70.20 -22.98
C ARG A 358 31.04 69.99 -24.44
#